data_8e503a90ed6fb5cfabff59ba97cea455
#
_entry.id   8e503a90ed6fb5cfabff59ba97cea455
#
_cell.length_a   1.000
_cell.length_b   1.000
_cell.length_c   1.000
_cell.angle_alpha   90.00
_cell.angle_beta   90.00
_cell.angle_gamma   90.00
#
_symmetry.space_group_name_H-M   'P 1'
#
loop_
_entity.id
_entity.type
_entity.pdbx_description
1 polymer ?
#
loop_
_entity_poly.entity_id
_entity_poly.type
_entity_poly.pdbx_seq_one_letter_code
_entity_poly.pdbx_strand_id
1 'polypeptide(L)'
;MKKYTTIVCAFLCLWALLMSCSPEIKITGNLDILPTIYPDYQGVTLPPNIAPLDFEVQSDESGDWALQVITSEKSYTIHADNRLFTFDMKLWKELLSNNRGKELTLILCLKNDGQWKSCRPFTMNV
;
A
#
# COMPACT_ATOMS: atom_id res chain seq x y z
N MET A 1 25.94 4.82 41.72
CA MET A 1 25.88 3.82 40.63
C MET A 1 24.47 3.38 40.29
N LYS A 2 23.53 3.25 41.24
CA LYS A 2 22.15 2.87 40.95
C LYS A 2 21.34 3.89 40.13
N LYS A 3 21.70 5.18 40.18
CA LYS A 3 21.01 6.24 39.43
C LYS A 3 21.26 6.18 37.91
N TYR A 4 22.43 5.75 37.48
CA TYR A 4 22.77 5.66 36.05
C TYR A 4 22.11 4.45 35.38
N THR A 5 21.93 3.35 36.11
CA THR A 5 21.26 2.14 35.62
C THR A 5 19.77 2.43 35.33
N THR A 6 19.12 3.21 36.18
CA THR A 6 17.71 3.60 35.99
C THR A 6 17.52 4.54 34.79
N ILE A 7 18.47 5.46 34.57
CA ILE A 7 18.44 6.39 33.41
C ILE A 7 18.67 5.63 32.10
N VAL A 8 19.61 4.68 32.07
CA VAL A 8 19.91 3.86 30.90
C VAL A 8 18.73 2.96 30.54
N CYS A 9 18.05 2.36 31.53
CA CYS A 9 16.84 1.58 31.30
C CYS A 9 15.69 2.45 30.76
N ALA A 10 15.53 3.67 31.28
CA ALA A 10 14.50 4.59 30.79
C ALA A 10 14.74 5.01 29.33
N PHE A 11 16.01 5.23 28.95
CA PHE A 11 16.40 5.55 27.56
C PHE A 11 16.17 4.39 26.59
N LEU A 12 16.49 3.17 27.02
CA LEU A 12 16.25 1.95 26.23
C LEU A 12 14.75 1.67 26.03
N CYS A 13 13.92 1.91 27.04
CA CYS A 13 12.47 1.78 26.93
C CYS A 13 11.86 2.84 26.00
N LEU A 14 12.40 4.05 25.99
CA LEU A 14 11.92 5.12 25.13
C LEU A 14 12.27 4.85 23.65
N TRP A 15 13.39 4.22 23.37
CA TRP A 15 13.79 3.82 22.00
C TRP A 15 12.93 2.67 21.46
N ALA A 16 12.47 1.76 22.32
CA ALA A 16 11.59 0.67 21.93
C ALA A 16 10.20 1.15 21.48
N LEU A 17 9.76 2.33 21.95
CA LEU A 17 8.48 2.93 21.55
C LEU A 17 8.51 3.61 20.17
N LEU A 18 9.68 3.85 19.61
CA LEU A 18 9.85 4.47 18.30
C LEU A 18 9.81 3.47 17.14
N MET A 19 9.76 2.18 17.43
CA MET A 19 9.46 1.15 16.42
C MET A 19 7.96 1.10 16.15
N SER A 20 7.41 2.22 15.66
CA SER A 20 6.07 2.22 15.08
C SER A 20 6.13 1.49 13.75
N CYS A 21 5.93 0.18 13.77
CA CYS A 21 5.56 -0.57 12.58
C CYS A 21 4.26 0.01 12.05
N SER A 22 4.26 0.50 10.82
CA SER A 22 3.01 0.73 10.08
C SER A 22 2.19 -0.55 10.14
N PRO A 23 0.89 -0.48 10.47
CA PRO A 23 0.08 -1.69 10.55
C PRO A 23 0.03 -2.37 9.18
N GLU A 24 0.71 -3.49 9.08
CA GLU A 24 0.67 -4.31 7.88
C GLU A 24 -0.71 -4.94 7.75
N ILE A 25 -1.28 -4.90 6.53
CA ILE A 25 -2.57 -5.52 6.25
C ILE A 25 -2.40 -7.04 6.27
N LYS A 26 -3.15 -7.70 7.13
CA LYS A 26 -3.21 -9.15 7.17
C LYS A 26 -4.34 -9.65 6.27
N ILE A 27 -3.99 -10.23 5.13
CA ILE A 27 -4.94 -10.82 4.19
C ILE A 27 -5.39 -12.17 4.72
N THR A 28 -6.70 -12.37 4.90
CA THR A 28 -7.29 -13.60 5.43
C THR A 28 -8.13 -14.37 4.41
N GLY A 29 -8.31 -13.86 3.21
CA GLY A 29 -9.08 -14.51 2.16
C GLY A 29 -8.91 -13.83 0.80
N ASN A 30 -9.50 -14.46 -0.22
CA ASN A 30 -9.48 -13.98 -1.59
C ASN A 30 -10.92 -13.91 -2.12
N LEU A 31 -11.30 -12.80 -2.72
CA LEU A 31 -12.61 -12.59 -3.31
C LEU A 31 -12.74 -13.14 -4.74
N ASP A 32 -11.62 -13.46 -5.38
CA ASP A 32 -11.55 -13.97 -6.76
C ASP A 32 -12.28 -13.07 -7.79
N ILE A 33 -12.26 -11.76 -7.56
CA ILE A 33 -12.81 -10.74 -8.45
C ILE A 33 -11.73 -9.75 -8.85
N LEU A 34 -11.85 -9.19 -10.05
CA LEU A 34 -11.07 -8.04 -10.49
C LEU A 34 -11.96 -6.81 -10.43
N PRO A 35 -11.76 -5.90 -9.46
CA PRO A 35 -12.58 -4.72 -9.34
C PRO A 35 -12.43 -3.81 -10.55
N THR A 36 -13.52 -3.14 -10.91
CA THR A 36 -13.48 -2.05 -11.88
C THR A 36 -12.92 -0.81 -11.22
N ILE A 37 -11.97 -0.17 -11.87
CA ILE A 37 -11.40 1.11 -11.42
C ILE A 37 -11.63 2.19 -12.48
N TYR A 38 -11.74 3.43 -12.03
CA TYR A 38 -11.87 4.58 -12.92
C TYR A 38 -10.88 5.69 -12.54
N PRO A 39 -10.06 6.18 -13.47
CA PRO A 39 -9.86 5.62 -14.83
C PRO A 39 -9.27 4.19 -14.78
N ASP A 40 -9.51 3.43 -15.85
CA ASP A 40 -8.99 2.06 -15.94
C ASP A 40 -7.52 2.07 -16.35
N TYR A 41 -6.65 1.93 -15.36
CA TYR A 41 -5.19 1.86 -15.54
C TYR A 41 -4.63 0.44 -15.53
N GLN A 42 -5.49 -0.57 -15.61
CA GLN A 42 -5.06 -1.97 -15.64
C GLN A 42 -4.30 -2.28 -16.93
N GLY A 43 -3.10 -2.85 -16.79
CA GLY A 43 -2.26 -3.26 -17.91
C GLY A 43 -1.58 -2.12 -18.68
N VAL A 44 -1.63 -0.89 -18.18
CA VAL A 44 -1.02 0.26 -18.87
C VAL A 44 0.51 0.28 -18.72
N THR A 45 1.17 0.95 -19.64
CA THR A 45 2.59 1.27 -19.56
C THR A 45 2.76 2.72 -19.13
N LEU A 46 3.52 2.95 -18.08
CA LEU A 46 3.72 4.26 -17.47
C LEU A 46 4.99 4.91 -18.03
N PRO A 47 4.92 6.11 -18.61
CA PRO A 47 6.11 6.91 -18.87
C PRO A 47 6.82 7.25 -17.55
N PRO A 48 8.17 7.28 -17.52
CA PRO A 48 8.92 7.46 -16.27
C PRO A 48 8.74 8.82 -15.59
N ASN A 49 8.13 9.78 -16.28
CA ASN A 49 7.90 11.15 -15.80
C ASN A 49 6.42 11.53 -15.70
N ILE A 50 5.53 10.55 -15.75
CA ILE A 50 4.09 10.82 -15.64
C ILE A 50 3.69 11.24 -14.22
N ALA A 51 2.69 12.11 -14.12
CA ALA A 51 2.08 12.47 -12.84
C ALA A 51 1.38 11.26 -12.18
N PRO A 52 1.15 11.29 -10.85
CA PRO A 52 0.45 10.22 -10.17
C PRO A 52 -0.89 9.88 -10.82
N LEU A 53 -1.15 8.58 -11.00
CA LEU A 53 -2.40 8.07 -11.57
C LEU A 53 -3.38 7.73 -10.44
N ASP A 54 -4.05 8.75 -9.94
CA ASP A 54 -5.08 8.56 -8.93
C ASP A 54 -6.31 7.89 -9.55
N PHE A 55 -6.92 6.97 -8.84
CA PHE A 55 -8.09 6.24 -9.34
C PHE A 55 -9.09 5.91 -8.24
N GLU A 56 -10.33 5.65 -8.64
CA GLU A 56 -11.42 5.28 -7.76
C GLU A 56 -11.87 3.85 -8.05
N VAL A 57 -12.17 3.11 -7.00
CA VAL A 57 -12.77 1.77 -7.12
C VAL A 57 -14.27 1.92 -7.37
N GLN A 58 -14.73 1.35 -8.47
CA GLN A 58 -16.16 1.30 -8.84
C GLN A 58 -16.77 0.03 -8.26
N SER A 59 -17.26 0.10 -7.03
CA SER A 59 -17.85 -1.04 -6.33
C SER A 59 -18.96 -0.57 -5.40
N ASP A 60 -20.02 -1.35 -5.31
CA ASP A 60 -21.11 -1.15 -4.35
C ASP A 60 -20.84 -1.81 -2.99
N GLU A 61 -19.72 -2.52 -2.87
CA GLU A 61 -19.32 -3.18 -1.63
C GLU A 61 -18.99 -2.14 -0.56
N SER A 62 -19.59 -2.32 0.60
CA SER A 62 -19.27 -1.50 1.78
C SER A 62 -18.02 -2.00 2.48
N GLY A 63 -17.22 -1.09 3.02
CA GLY A 63 -16.00 -1.40 3.75
C GLY A 63 -14.85 -0.49 3.33
N ASP A 64 -13.69 -0.74 3.94
CA ASP A 64 -12.48 0.02 3.65
C ASP A 64 -11.70 -0.63 2.52
N TRP A 65 -11.17 0.18 1.64
CA TRP A 65 -10.31 -0.27 0.56
C TRP A 65 -8.86 0.08 0.82
N ALA A 66 -7.97 -0.82 0.45
CA ALA A 66 -6.54 -0.59 0.44
C ALA A 66 -5.92 -1.19 -0.82
N LEU A 67 -4.77 -0.65 -1.21
CA LEU A 67 -4.01 -1.10 -2.35
C LEU A 67 -2.64 -1.56 -1.90
N GLN A 68 -2.27 -2.78 -2.27
CA GLN A 68 -0.89 -3.25 -2.16
C GLN A 68 -0.20 -3.08 -3.51
N VAL A 69 0.91 -2.36 -3.52
CA VAL A 69 1.78 -2.23 -4.69
C VAL A 69 3.00 -3.07 -4.45
N ILE A 70 3.17 -4.12 -5.24
CA ILE A 70 4.26 -5.09 -5.09
C ILE A 70 5.28 -4.86 -6.19
N THR A 71 6.52 -4.61 -5.78
CA THR A 71 7.68 -4.48 -6.66
C THR A 71 8.61 -5.67 -6.48
N SER A 72 9.67 -5.75 -7.28
CA SER A 72 10.68 -6.79 -7.14
C SER A 72 11.47 -6.71 -5.82
N GLU A 73 11.48 -5.55 -5.16
CA GLU A 73 12.27 -5.32 -3.95
C GLU A 73 11.42 -5.25 -2.69
N LYS A 74 10.25 -4.60 -2.74
CA LYS A 74 9.39 -4.39 -1.58
C LYS A 74 7.93 -4.19 -1.96
N SER A 75 7.07 -4.14 -0.96
CA SER A 75 5.65 -3.81 -1.13
C SER A 75 5.28 -2.55 -0.36
N TYR A 76 4.27 -1.86 -0.88
CA TYR A 76 3.69 -0.67 -0.27
C TYR A 76 2.21 -0.90 -0.04
N THR A 77 1.66 -0.29 1.00
CA THR A 77 0.23 -0.29 1.27
C THR A 77 -0.30 1.14 1.26
N ILE A 78 -1.34 1.38 0.48
CA ILE A 78 -2.01 2.66 0.36
C ILE A 78 -3.47 2.47 0.75
N HIS A 79 -3.96 3.29 1.66
CA HIS A 79 -5.36 3.27 2.06
C HIS A 79 -6.18 4.25 1.23
N ALA A 80 -7.37 3.82 0.80
CA ALA A 80 -8.28 4.69 0.07
C ALA A 80 -8.96 5.67 1.03
N ASP A 81 -9.26 6.85 0.51
CA ASP A 81 -10.22 7.78 1.09
C ASP A 81 -11.54 7.64 0.33
N ASN A 82 -12.52 6.99 0.96
CA ASN A 82 -13.83 6.70 0.34
C ASN A 82 -13.72 6.15 -1.10
N ARG A 83 -12.97 5.08 -1.28
CA ARG A 83 -12.69 4.39 -2.55
C ARG A 83 -11.76 5.13 -3.51
N LEU A 84 -11.31 6.34 -3.19
CA LEU A 84 -10.33 7.09 -3.96
C LEU A 84 -8.92 6.78 -3.48
N PHE A 85 -8.07 6.33 -4.39
CA PHE A 85 -6.64 6.15 -4.14
C PHE A 85 -5.86 7.32 -4.71
N THR A 86 -5.07 7.95 -3.86
CA THR A 86 -4.13 9.00 -4.24
C THR A 86 -2.71 8.56 -3.90
N PHE A 87 -1.80 8.76 -4.83
CA PHE A 87 -0.40 8.46 -4.61
C PHE A 87 0.33 9.70 -4.09
N ASP A 88 1.02 9.55 -2.97
CA ASP A 88 1.97 10.55 -2.52
C ASP A 88 3.05 10.78 -3.58
N MET A 89 3.38 12.04 -3.87
CA MET A 89 4.31 12.40 -4.93
C MET A 89 5.70 11.76 -4.73
N LYS A 90 6.17 11.72 -3.49
CA LYS A 90 7.47 11.12 -3.17
C LYS A 90 7.46 9.62 -3.43
N LEU A 91 6.42 8.93 -2.97
CA LEU A 91 6.24 7.51 -3.21
C LEU A 91 6.12 7.22 -4.71
N TRP A 92 5.34 8.01 -5.43
CA TRP A 92 5.13 7.84 -6.86
C TRP A 92 6.44 7.96 -7.65
N LYS A 93 7.24 8.98 -7.37
CA LYS A 93 8.56 9.16 -7.99
C LYS A 93 9.51 8.00 -7.69
N GLU A 94 9.47 7.50 -6.46
CA GLU A 94 10.27 6.34 -6.05
C GLU A 94 9.85 5.08 -6.81
N LEU A 95 8.54 4.82 -6.92
CA LEU A 95 8.01 3.68 -7.68
C LEU A 95 8.47 3.72 -9.15
N LEU A 96 8.35 4.87 -9.80
CA LEU A 96 8.74 4.99 -11.20
C LEU A 96 10.26 4.88 -11.39
N SER A 97 11.05 5.52 -10.55
CA SER A 97 12.51 5.52 -10.71
C SER A 97 13.14 4.16 -10.44
N ASN A 98 12.63 3.41 -9.45
CA ASN A 98 13.19 2.12 -9.04
C ASN A 98 12.67 0.94 -9.88
N ASN A 99 11.65 1.14 -10.69
CA ASN A 99 11.00 0.05 -11.43
C ASN A 99 10.99 0.25 -12.94
N ARG A 100 11.90 1.05 -13.47
CA ARG A 100 12.03 1.26 -14.93
C ARG A 100 12.28 -0.06 -15.64
N GLY A 101 11.48 -0.34 -16.66
CA GLY A 101 11.53 -1.59 -17.41
C GLY A 101 10.98 -2.80 -16.65
N LYS A 102 10.33 -2.59 -15.51
CA LYS A 102 9.76 -3.64 -14.68
C LYS A 102 8.25 -3.51 -14.56
N GLU A 103 7.62 -4.57 -14.10
CA GLU A 103 6.20 -4.64 -13.85
C GLU A 103 5.91 -4.35 -12.38
N LEU A 104 4.88 -3.55 -12.13
CA LEU A 104 4.28 -3.36 -10.81
C LEU A 104 3.06 -4.27 -10.72
N THR A 105 2.94 -5.02 -9.62
CA THR A 105 1.73 -5.78 -9.32
C THR A 105 0.90 -5.03 -8.28
N LEU A 106 -0.37 -4.81 -8.59
CA LEU A 106 -1.30 -4.09 -7.75
C LEU A 106 -2.42 -5.02 -7.31
N ILE A 107 -2.69 -5.04 -6.00
CA ILE A 107 -3.73 -5.87 -5.41
C ILE A 107 -4.65 -4.99 -4.58
N LEU A 108 -5.90 -4.88 -5.01
CA LEU A 108 -6.94 -4.22 -4.23
C LEU A 108 -7.42 -5.15 -3.12
N CYS A 109 -7.57 -4.60 -1.92
CA CYS A 109 -8.02 -5.32 -0.75
C CYS A 109 -9.24 -4.62 -0.16
N LEU A 110 -10.24 -5.40 0.22
CA LEU A 110 -11.45 -4.92 0.87
C LEU A 110 -11.51 -5.43 2.30
N LYS A 111 -11.68 -4.53 3.26
CA LYS A 111 -11.94 -4.88 4.65
C LYS A 111 -13.44 -4.89 4.91
N ASN A 112 -13.95 -6.05 5.22
CA ASN A 112 -15.33 -6.25 5.60
C ASN A 112 -15.38 -7.17 6.84
N ASP A 113 -16.25 -6.85 7.79
CA ASP A 113 -16.36 -7.60 9.08
C ASP A 113 -15.02 -7.74 9.82
N GLY A 114 -14.17 -6.72 9.76
CA GLY A 114 -12.87 -6.70 10.42
C GLY A 114 -11.78 -7.53 9.74
N GLN A 115 -12.04 -8.09 8.57
CA GLN A 115 -11.10 -8.94 7.83
C GLN A 115 -10.78 -8.37 6.44
N TRP A 116 -9.49 -8.38 6.10
CA TRP A 116 -9.02 -8.01 4.78
C TRP A 116 -9.06 -9.19 3.81
N LYS A 117 -9.67 -8.98 2.65
CA LYS A 117 -9.70 -9.94 1.55
C LYS A 117 -9.09 -9.30 0.31
N SER A 118 -8.22 -10.04 -0.37
CA SER A 118 -7.59 -9.58 -1.59
C SER A 118 -8.46 -9.85 -2.80
N CYS A 119 -8.41 -8.95 -3.78
CA CYS A 119 -8.96 -9.16 -5.11
C CYS A 119 -7.91 -9.75 -6.04
N ARG A 120 -8.29 -10.08 -7.29
CA ARG A 120 -7.32 -10.50 -8.30
C ARG A 120 -6.33 -9.37 -8.57
N PRO A 121 -5.04 -9.70 -8.71
CA PRO A 121 -4.04 -8.69 -9.03
C PRO A 121 -4.19 -8.18 -10.46
N PHE A 122 -3.78 -6.94 -10.67
CA PHE A 122 -3.55 -6.39 -12.00
C PHE A 122 -2.15 -5.76 -12.05
N THR A 123 -1.69 -5.43 -13.22
CA THR A 123 -0.31 -4.97 -13.41
C THR A 123 -0.25 -3.64 -14.15
N MET A 124 0.84 -2.93 -13.92
CA MET A 124 1.27 -1.77 -14.71
C MET A 124 2.75 -1.96 -15.05
N ASN A 125 3.17 -1.51 -16.20
CA ASN A 125 4.58 -1.54 -16.63
C ASN A 125 5.17 -0.14 -16.54
N VAL A 126 6.40 -0.06 -16.11
CA VAL A 126 7.13 1.22 -16.05
C VAL A 126 8.14 1.33 -17.18
#